data_3d3e747451d78b99be59c280c2a0593f
#
_entry.id   3d3e747451d78b99be59c280c2a0593f
#
_cell.length_a   1.000
_cell.length_b   1.000
_cell.length_c   1.000
_cell.angle_alpha   90.00
_cell.angle_beta   90.00
_cell.angle_gamma   90.00
#
_symmetry.space_group_name_H-M   'P 1'
#
loop_
_entity.id
_entity.type
_entity.pdbx_description
1 polymer ?
#
loop_
_entity_poly.entity_id
_entity_poly.type
_entity_poly.pdbx_seq_one_letter_code
_entity_poly.pdbx_strand_id
1 'polypeptide(L)'
;RADVARMAVEEYGVAIINDVSGGNPDGAFGGAETNDDGYRTWTEDDAPPIFRMAARLGVPYILMSSRPDTASILMECAAKSQLLHSLGVNDVILDPGFGFGKTTADNYAIMAGLDKLHSLGLPLLVGISRKSMITRLLGCTTDEALNGTTALNTAALMKGAHILRVHDVGQAAECVKIVQALKAHAGEAAPAANDIH
;
A
#
# COMPACT_ATOMS: atom_id res chain seq x y z
N ARG A 1 1.74 1.75 -18.03
CA ARG A 1 2.49 1.59 -19.28
C ARG A 1 3.79 2.36 -19.23
N ALA A 2 4.90 1.70 -19.60
CA ALA A 2 6.25 2.29 -19.49
C ALA A 2 6.40 3.61 -20.27
N ASP A 3 5.90 3.66 -21.51
CA ASP A 3 5.97 4.87 -22.33
C ASP A 3 5.20 6.05 -21.76
N VAL A 4 4.03 5.79 -21.15
CA VAL A 4 3.25 6.84 -20.48
C VAL A 4 3.98 7.35 -19.25
N ALA A 5 4.60 6.44 -18.47
CA ALA A 5 5.40 6.83 -17.31
C ALA A 5 6.62 7.69 -17.72
N ARG A 6 7.31 7.31 -18.80
CA ARG A 6 8.42 8.09 -19.35
C ARG A 6 7.97 9.52 -19.71
N MET A 7 6.91 9.63 -20.53
CA MET A 7 6.37 10.93 -20.93
C MET A 7 5.94 11.77 -19.71
N ALA A 8 5.24 11.15 -18.75
CA ALA A 8 4.75 11.85 -17.57
C ALA A 8 5.91 12.41 -16.72
N VAL A 9 7.01 11.68 -16.56
CA VAL A 9 8.17 12.14 -15.80
C VAL A 9 9.00 13.14 -16.60
N GLU A 10 9.39 12.79 -17.84
CA GLU A 10 10.34 13.60 -18.63
C GLU A 10 9.71 14.91 -19.14
N GLU A 11 8.44 14.91 -19.52
CA GLU A 11 7.77 16.07 -20.15
C GLU A 11 6.91 16.87 -19.17
N TYR A 12 6.35 16.22 -18.12
CA TYR A 12 5.41 16.84 -17.19
C TYR A 12 5.91 16.90 -15.73
N GLY A 13 7.13 16.39 -15.46
CA GLY A 13 7.75 16.49 -14.15
C GLY A 13 7.05 15.65 -13.06
N VAL A 14 6.40 14.55 -13.42
CA VAL A 14 5.78 13.64 -12.44
C VAL A 14 6.87 13.05 -11.55
N ALA A 15 6.66 13.14 -10.23
CA ALA A 15 7.68 12.79 -9.24
C ALA A 15 7.59 11.34 -8.74
N ILE A 16 6.48 10.62 -8.96
CA ILE A 16 6.25 9.27 -8.44
C ILE A 16 5.46 8.47 -9.47
N ILE A 17 5.85 7.22 -9.73
CA ILE A 17 5.05 6.27 -10.53
C ILE A 17 4.13 5.48 -9.60
N ASN A 18 2.81 5.61 -9.79
CA ASN A 18 1.81 4.82 -9.09
C ASN A 18 1.29 3.72 -10.04
N ASP A 19 1.77 2.48 -9.84
CA ASP A 19 1.38 1.36 -10.68
C ASP A 19 0.41 0.40 -9.98
N VAL A 20 -0.86 0.52 -10.34
CA VAL A 20 -1.94 -0.36 -9.82
C VAL A 20 -1.92 -1.77 -10.42
N SER A 21 -1.06 -2.03 -11.41
CA SER A 21 -0.93 -3.33 -12.04
C SER A 21 0.12 -4.24 -11.37
N GLY A 22 0.92 -3.66 -10.45
CA GLY A 22 2.04 -4.37 -9.84
C GLY A 22 3.05 -4.91 -10.85
N GLY A 23 3.30 -4.15 -11.93
CA GLY A 23 4.20 -4.53 -13.02
C GLY A 23 3.53 -5.24 -14.19
N ASN A 24 2.23 -5.53 -14.12
CA ASN A 24 1.53 -6.33 -15.13
C ASN A 24 0.32 -5.60 -15.77
N PRO A 25 0.52 -4.51 -16.50
CA PRO A 25 -0.57 -3.68 -17.02
C PRO A 25 -1.48 -4.36 -18.03
N ASP A 26 -0.96 -5.34 -18.75
CA ASP A 26 -1.68 -6.02 -19.84
C ASP A 26 -2.10 -7.46 -19.48
N GLY A 27 -1.88 -7.90 -18.22
CA GLY A 27 -2.10 -9.30 -17.80
C GLY A 27 -1.12 -10.29 -18.44
N ALA A 28 -0.19 -9.81 -19.25
CA ALA A 28 0.71 -10.64 -20.05
C ALA A 28 1.74 -11.43 -19.21
N PHE A 29 1.99 -10.99 -18.00
CA PHE A 29 2.95 -11.61 -17.08
C PHE A 29 2.32 -12.65 -16.13
N GLY A 30 1.06 -13.00 -16.33
CA GLY A 30 0.36 -14.03 -15.56
C GLY A 30 0.68 -15.47 -15.96
N GLY A 31 1.43 -15.67 -17.04
CA GLY A 31 1.73 -16.99 -17.64
C GLY A 31 3.16 -17.52 -17.41
N ALA A 32 3.92 -16.95 -16.50
CA ALA A 32 5.27 -17.45 -16.26
C ALA A 32 5.26 -18.63 -15.29
N GLU A 33 6.21 -19.51 -15.51
CA GLU A 33 6.45 -20.66 -14.66
C GLU A 33 6.52 -20.24 -13.18
N THR A 34 5.59 -20.77 -12.42
CA THR A 34 5.62 -20.66 -10.96
C THR A 34 6.56 -21.76 -10.46
N ASN A 35 7.36 -21.46 -9.45
CA ASN A 35 8.03 -22.50 -8.69
C ASN A 35 6.98 -23.43 -8.04
N ASP A 36 7.39 -24.56 -7.47
CA ASP A 36 6.50 -25.56 -6.85
C ASP A 36 5.56 -24.96 -5.79
N ASP A 37 5.90 -23.78 -5.24
CA ASP A 37 5.11 -23.03 -4.26
C ASP A 37 4.12 -22.04 -4.90
N GLY A 38 4.00 -22.00 -6.24
CA GLY A 38 3.08 -21.12 -6.96
C GLY A 38 3.53 -19.65 -7.08
N TYR A 39 4.79 -19.35 -6.78
CA TYR A 39 5.37 -18.01 -6.87
C TYR A 39 6.41 -17.92 -7.99
N ARG A 40 6.36 -16.81 -8.72
CA ARG A 40 7.34 -16.52 -9.75
C ARG A 40 8.60 -15.94 -9.14
N THR A 41 9.75 -16.54 -9.44
CA THR A 41 11.05 -15.86 -9.34
C THR A 41 11.26 -15.00 -10.57
N TRP A 42 11.46 -13.70 -10.36
CA TRP A 42 11.73 -12.74 -11.42
C TRP A 42 13.25 -12.60 -11.59
N THR A 43 13.72 -12.62 -12.83
CA THR A 43 15.09 -12.23 -13.17
C THR A 43 15.09 -10.82 -13.77
N GLU A 44 16.26 -10.18 -13.84
CA GLU A 44 16.38 -8.87 -14.49
C GLU A 44 15.98 -8.93 -15.96
N ASP A 45 16.27 -10.04 -16.65
CA ASP A 45 15.92 -10.24 -18.06
C ASP A 45 14.40 -10.36 -18.31
N ASP A 46 13.66 -10.83 -17.29
CA ASP A 46 12.21 -10.99 -17.34
C ASP A 46 11.47 -9.81 -16.68
N ALA A 47 12.19 -8.81 -16.21
CA ALA A 47 11.58 -7.70 -15.47
C ALA A 47 10.50 -6.99 -16.29
N PRO A 48 9.36 -6.62 -15.67
CA PRO A 48 8.33 -5.85 -16.33
C PRO A 48 8.88 -4.55 -16.95
N PRO A 49 8.44 -4.16 -18.16
CA PRO A 49 8.90 -2.91 -18.80
C PRO A 49 8.75 -1.66 -17.93
N ILE A 50 7.72 -1.61 -17.08
CA ILE A 50 7.49 -0.48 -16.18
C ILE A 50 8.53 -0.43 -15.05
N PHE A 51 9.05 -1.58 -14.56
CA PHE A 51 10.10 -1.64 -13.55
C PHE A 51 11.42 -1.10 -14.10
N ARG A 52 11.81 -1.53 -15.33
CA ARG A 52 12.99 -1.00 -16.02
C ARG A 52 12.86 0.49 -16.30
N MET A 53 11.65 0.95 -16.65
CA MET A 53 11.40 2.36 -16.87
C MET A 53 11.52 3.16 -15.57
N ALA A 54 10.98 2.68 -14.46
CA ALA A 54 11.12 3.33 -13.15
C ALA A 54 12.60 3.47 -12.75
N ALA A 55 13.39 2.40 -12.95
CA ALA A 55 14.84 2.41 -12.72
C ALA A 55 15.55 3.47 -13.58
N ARG A 56 15.25 3.51 -14.88
CA ARG A 56 15.81 4.49 -15.80
C ARG A 56 15.49 5.93 -15.42
N LEU A 57 14.26 6.18 -14.95
CA LEU A 57 13.78 7.52 -14.59
C LEU A 57 14.25 7.98 -13.21
N GLY A 58 14.69 7.06 -12.34
CA GLY A 58 15.17 7.37 -11.00
C GLY A 58 14.12 8.00 -10.08
N VAL A 59 12.84 7.62 -10.26
CA VAL A 59 11.74 8.14 -9.45
C VAL A 59 11.17 7.06 -8.52
N PRO A 60 10.61 7.43 -7.35
CA PRO A 60 9.92 6.51 -6.45
C PRO A 60 8.80 5.73 -7.15
N TYR A 61 8.62 4.50 -6.71
CA TYR A 61 7.64 3.57 -7.29
C TYR A 61 6.68 3.04 -6.25
N ILE A 62 5.36 3.21 -6.48
CA ILE A 62 4.32 2.60 -5.66
C ILE A 62 3.99 1.24 -6.25
N LEU A 63 4.36 0.20 -5.52
CA LEU A 63 4.12 -1.21 -5.84
C LEU A 63 2.82 -1.66 -5.20
N MET A 64 1.77 -1.87 -6.01
CA MET A 64 0.49 -2.37 -5.52
C MET A 64 0.37 -3.88 -5.71
N SER A 65 -0.26 -4.56 -4.75
CA SER A 65 -0.68 -5.96 -4.83
C SER A 65 -2.19 -6.12 -4.91
N SER A 66 -2.66 -6.98 -5.80
CA SER A 66 -4.07 -7.38 -5.87
C SER A 66 -4.37 -8.70 -5.15
N ARG A 67 -3.41 -9.29 -4.44
CA ARG A 67 -3.56 -10.56 -3.72
C ARG A 67 -4.60 -10.44 -2.60
N PRO A 68 -5.38 -11.53 -2.33
CA PRO A 68 -6.53 -11.47 -1.44
C PRO A 68 -6.19 -11.49 0.05
N ASP A 69 -4.97 -11.83 0.44
CA ASP A 69 -4.56 -11.97 1.83
C ASP A 69 -3.15 -11.44 2.11
N THR A 70 -2.87 -11.17 3.38
CA THR A 70 -1.61 -10.55 3.82
C THR A 70 -0.38 -11.40 3.51
N ALA A 71 -0.47 -12.74 3.62
CA ALA A 71 0.67 -13.62 3.36
C ALA A 71 1.06 -13.61 1.88
N SER A 72 0.08 -13.73 0.99
CA SER A 72 0.29 -13.63 -0.45
C SER A 72 0.81 -12.25 -0.89
N ILE A 73 0.33 -11.17 -0.24
CA ILE A 73 0.85 -9.80 -0.47
C ILE A 73 2.33 -9.74 -0.08
N LEU A 74 2.69 -10.25 1.10
CA LEU A 74 4.07 -10.26 1.58
C LEU A 74 5.01 -10.98 0.62
N MET A 75 4.63 -12.18 0.19
CA MET A 75 5.46 -12.99 -0.72
C MET A 75 5.63 -12.32 -2.08
N GLU A 76 4.55 -11.84 -2.67
CA GLU A 76 4.59 -11.13 -3.97
C GLU A 76 5.42 -9.85 -3.89
N CYS A 77 5.19 -9.03 -2.87
CA CYS A 77 5.88 -7.75 -2.73
C CYS A 77 7.35 -7.92 -2.34
N ALA A 78 7.70 -8.95 -1.56
CA ALA A 78 9.10 -9.28 -1.29
C ALA A 78 9.87 -9.58 -2.58
N ALA A 79 9.34 -10.47 -3.43
CA ALA A 79 9.99 -10.82 -4.70
C ALA A 79 10.10 -9.62 -5.65
N LYS A 80 9.00 -8.85 -5.79
CA LYS A 80 8.97 -7.69 -6.70
C LYS A 80 9.81 -6.52 -6.20
N SER A 81 9.86 -6.26 -4.90
CA SER A 81 10.73 -5.21 -4.34
C SER A 81 12.21 -5.57 -4.49
N GLN A 82 12.57 -6.84 -4.30
CA GLN A 82 13.94 -7.30 -4.55
C GLN A 82 14.34 -7.09 -6.01
N LEU A 83 13.46 -7.43 -6.96
CA LEU A 83 13.70 -7.17 -8.38
C LEU A 83 13.83 -5.66 -8.69
N LEU A 84 12.94 -4.83 -8.13
CA LEU A 84 13.03 -3.36 -8.29
C LEU A 84 14.38 -2.83 -7.77
N HIS A 85 14.82 -3.30 -6.61
CA HIS A 85 16.11 -2.92 -6.03
C HIS A 85 17.30 -3.39 -6.90
N SER A 86 17.28 -4.62 -7.45
CA SER A 86 18.35 -5.10 -8.35
C SER A 86 18.44 -4.26 -9.63
N LEU A 87 17.31 -3.74 -10.11
CA LEU A 87 17.26 -2.80 -11.23
C LEU A 87 17.68 -1.35 -10.89
N GLY A 88 17.90 -1.04 -9.60
CA GLY A 88 18.30 0.28 -9.13
C GLY A 88 17.15 1.19 -8.66
N VAL A 89 15.93 0.69 -8.52
CA VAL A 89 14.81 1.43 -7.91
C VAL A 89 14.91 1.31 -6.39
N ASN A 90 15.43 2.35 -5.72
CA ASN A 90 15.65 2.33 -4.27
C ASN A 90 14.41 2.75 -3.47
N ASP A 91 13.59 3.63 -4.02
CA ASP A 91 12.43 4.21 -3.34
C ASP A 91 11.15 3.45 -3.74
N VAL A 92 10.88 2.35 -3.06
CA VAL A 92 9.66 1.54 -3.26
C VAL A 92 8.68 1.77 -2.12
N ILE A 93 7.43 2.06 -2.46
CA ILE A 93 6.32 2.24 -1.52
C ILE A 93 5.32 1.10 -1.73
N LEU A 94 4.97 0.40 -0.67
CA LEU A 94 4.00 -0.71 -0.72
C LEU A 94 2.56 -0.19 -0.63
N ASP A 95 1.69 -0.61 -1.58
CA ASP A 95 0.23 -0.44 -1.51
C ASP A 95 -0.43 -1.83 -1.48
N PRO A 96 -1.11 -2.23 -0.40
CA PRO A 96 -1.80 -3.52 -0.33
C PRO A 96 -3.02 -3.62 -1.25
N GLY A 97 -3.37 -2.57 -1.98
CA GLY A 97 -4.37 -2.59 -3.03
C GLY A 97 -5.80 -2.83 -2.54
N PHE A 98 -6.23 -2.16 -1.49
CA PHE A 98 -7.61 -2.21 -1.02
C PHE A 98 -8.60 -1.96 -2.15
N GLY A 99 -9.62 -2.82 -2.30
CA GLY A 99 -10.66 -2.71 -3.31
C GLY A 99 -10.29 -3.23 -4.70
N PHE A 100 -9.05 -3.65 -4.94
CA PHE A 100 -8.60 -4.21 -6.21
C PHE A 100 -8.62 -5.75 -6.15
N GLY A 101 -9.56 -6.39 -6.89
CA GLY A 101 -9.67 -7.84 -6.97
C GLY A 101 -9.99 -8.56 -5.64
N LYS A 102 -10.49 -7.84 -4.64
CA LYS A 102 -10.71 -8.32 -3.27
C LYS A 102 -12.17 -8.23 -2.85
N THR A 103 -12.65 -9.22 -2.12
CA THR A 103 -13.95 -9.17 -1.45
C THR A 103 -13.92 -8.18 -0.29
N THR A 104 -15.10 -7.86 0.26
CA THR A 104 -15.19 -7.03 1.49
C THR A 104 -14.47 -7.71 2.65
N ALA A 105 -14.62 -9.03 2.81
CA ALA A 105 -13.96 -9.81 3.86
C ALA A 105 -12.44 -9.77 3.73
N ASP A 106 -11.89 -9.97 2.52
CA ASP A 106 -10.45 -9.89 2.26
C ASP A 106 -9.88 -8.52 2.64
N ASN A 107 -10.58 -7.43 2.26
CA ASN A 107 -10.14 -6.08 2.60
C ASN A 107 -10.08 -5.87 4.12
N TYR A 108 -11.07 -6.34 4.89
CA TYR A 108 -11.05 -6.24 6.35
C TYR A 108 -10.00 -7.15 6.98
N ALA A 109 -9.76 -8.35 6.44
CA ALA A 109 -8.70 -9.24 6.90
C ALA A 109 -7.30 -8.62 6.70
N ILE A 110 -7.05 -8.00 5.53
CA ILE A 110 -5.82 -7.27 5.25
C ILE A 110 -5.67 -6.07 6.18
N MET A 111 -6.74 -5.29 6.41
CA MET A 111 -6.71 -4.18 7.36
C MET A 111 -6.39 -4.64 8.78
N ALA A 112 -6.98 -5.76 9.22
CA ALA A 112 -6.70 -6.34 10.53
C ALA A 112 -5.24 -6.78 10.69
N GLY A 113 -4.62 -7.30 9.63
CA GLY A 113 -3.21 -7.73 9.60
C GLY A 113 -2.24 -6.74 8.97
N LEU A 114 -2.60 -5.45 8.84
CA LEU A 114 -1.82 -4.43 8.11
C LEU A 114 -0.41 -4.25 8.69
N ASP A 115 -0.27 -4.34 10.00
CA ASP A 115 0.99 -4.26 10.73
C ASP A 115 2.02 -5.32 10.30
N LYS A 116 1.58 -6.48 9.84
CA LYS A 116 2.47 -7.54 9.35
C LYS A 116 3.26 -7.13 8.09
N LEU A 117 2.73 -6.20 7.30
CA LEU A 117 3.39 -5.72 6.08
C LEU A 117 4.68 -4.93 6.35
N HIS A 118 4.88 -4.45 7.58
CA HIS A 118 6.13 -3.79 8.00
C HIS A 118 7.35 -4.71 7.97
N SER A 119 7.17 -6.04 7.95
CA SER A 119 8.29 -6.99 7.83
C SER A 119 9.11 -6.80 6.54
N LEU A 120 8.55 -6.14 5.53
CA LEU A 120 9.27 -5.80 4.29
C LEU A 120 10.18 -4.56 4.43
N GLY A 121 10.08 -3.80 5.51
CA GLY A 121 10.87 -2.59 5.72
C GLY A 121 10.53 -1.44 4.76
N LEU A 122 9.43 -1.54 4.02
CA LEU A 122 9.00 -0.54 3.04
C LEU A 122 7.99 0.45 3.64
N PRO A 123 8.00 1.73 3.18
CA PRO A 123 6.90 2.64 3.45
C PRO A 123 5.56 2.06 2.98
N LEU A 124 4.52 2.18 3.81
CA LEU A 124 3.19 1.62 3.56
C LEU A 124 2.20 2.72 3.20
N LEU A 125 1.63 2.63 1.99
CA LEU A 125 0.56 3.48 1.51
C LEU A 125 -0.79 2.76 1.66
N VAL A 126 -1.80 3.46 2.18
CA VAL A 126 -3.17 2.96 2.32
C VAL A 126 -4.14 3.87 1.58
N GLY A 127 -4.88 3.29 0.64
CA GLY A 127 -5.89 3.97 -0.15
C GLY A 127 -7.26 3.31 -0.01
N ILE A 128 -8.01 3.67 1.04
CA ILE A 128 -9.34 3.10 1.35
C ILE A 128 -10.49 4.07 1.18
N SER A 129 -10.18 5.35 0.96
CA SER A 129 -11.15 6.45 0.96
C SER A 129 -12.35 6.15 0.05
N ARG A 130 -13.55 6.18 0.65
CA ARG A 130 -14.87 6.00 0.02
C ARG A 130 -15.03 4.69 -0.77
N LYS A 131 -14.20 3.67 -0.49
CA LYS A 131 -14.22 2.39 -1.21
C LYS A 131 -15.39 1.51 -0.80
N SER A 132 -15.71 0.55 -1.69
CA SER A 132 -16.85 -0.36 -1.54
C SER A 132 -16.82 -1.22 -0.26
N MET A 133 -15.65 -1.47 0.31
CA MET A 133 -15.55 -2.13 1.62
C MET A 133 -16.28 -1.34 2.72
N ILE A 134 -16.26 -0.01 2.65
CA ILE A 134 -16.95 0.87 3.60
C ILE A 134 -18.44 0.92 3.28
N THR A 135 -18.79 1.26 2.03
CA THR A 135 -20.20 1.46 1.64
C THR A 135 -21.03 0.20 1.78
N ARG A 136 -20.47 -0.97 1.46
CA ARG A 136 -21.16 -2.26 1.61
C ARG A 136 -21.38 -2.65 3.08
N LEU A 137 -20.38 -2.41 3.93
CA LEU A 137 -20.51 -2.73 5.37
C LEU A 137 -21.53 -1.83 6.06
N LEU A 138 -21.50 -0.53 5.75
CA LEU A 138 -22.35 0.47 6.41
C LEU A 138 -23.73 0.63 5.74
N GLY A 139 -23.95 0.05 4.56
CA GLY A 139 -25.17 0.24 3.79
C GLY A 139 -25.36 1.69 3.33
N CYS A 140 -24.28 2.43 3.07
CA CYS A 140 -24.32 3.84 2.72
C CYS A 140 -23.81 4.09 1.28
N THR A 141 -24.05 5.29 0.77
CA THR A 141 -23.51 5.75 -0.52
C THR A 141 -22.03 6.14 -0.41
N THR A 142 -21.39 6.35 -1.56
CA THR A 142 -20.00 6.85 -1.61
C THR A 142 -19.86 8.23 -0.96
N ASP A 143 -20.88 9.10 -1.12
CA ASP A 143 -20.84 10.45 -0.55
C ASP A 143 -20.99 10.44 0.98
N GLU A 144 -21.72 9.47 1.52
CA GLU A 144 -21.90 9.27 2.96
C GLU A 144 -20.74 8.49 3.62
N ALA A 145 -19.77 8.00 2.85
CA ALA A 145 -18.69 7.14 3.34
C ALA A 145 -17.58 7.87 4.09
N LEU A 146 -17.68 9.18 4.32
CA LEU A 146 -16.62 9.97 4.97
C LEU A 146 -16.31 9.47 6.38
N ASN A 147 -17.33 9.24 7.21
CA ASN A 147 -17.13 8.77 8.59
C ASN A 147 -16.43 7.41 8.63
N GLY A 148 -16.86 6.46 7.78
CA GLY A 148 -16.19 5.15 7.66
C GLY A 148 -14.76 5.27 7.13
N THR A 149 -14.52 6.19 6.21
CA THR A 149 -13.17 6.51 5.72
C THR A 149 -12.27 7.01 6.84
N THR A 150 -12.76 7.96 7.65
CA THR A 150 -12.04 8.52 8.81
C THR A 150 -11.67 7.44 9.82
N ALA A 151 -12.64 6.58 10.17
CA ALA A 151 -12.43 5.48 11.09
C ALA A 151 -11.34 4.51 10.59
N LEU A 152 -11.38 4.11 9.32
CA LEU A 152 -10.38 3.19 8.75
C LEU A 152 -9.03 3.86 8.49
N ASN A 153 -8.97 5.15 8.14
CA ASN A 153 -7.73 5.92 8.07
C ASN A 153 -7.04 5.96 9.44
N THR A 154 -7.79 6.21 10.51
CA THR A 154 -7.26 6.18 11.88
C THR A 154 -6.73 4.79 12.23
N ALA A 155 -7.49 3.74 11.94
CA ALA A 155 -7.05 2.36 12.16
C ALA A 155 -5.76 2.03 11.38
N ALA A 156 -5.68 2.43 10.12
CA ALA A 156 -4.49 2.25 9.28
C ALA A 156 -3.26 2.96 9.86
N LEU A 157 -3.40 4.21 10.29
CA LEU A 157 -2.33 4.98 10.92
C LEU A 157 -1.87 4.36 12.25
N MET A 158 -2.79 3.86 13.06
CA MET A 158 -2.48 3.13 14.30
C MET A 158 -1.72 1.83 14.03
N LYS A 159 -1.99 1.20 12.88
CA LYS A 159 -1.27 0.01 12.40
C LYS A 159 -0.03 0.34 11.56
N GLY A 160 0.41 1.60 11.55
CA GLY A 160 1.68 2.02 10.98
C GLY A 160 1.64 2.46 9.52
N ALA A 161 0.50 2.72 8.91
CA ALA A 161 0.47 3.35 7.59
C ALA A 161 1.27 4.66 7.60
N HIS A 162 2.13 4.84 6.59
CA HIS A 162 2.99 6.01 6.43
C HIS A 162 2.33 7.07 5.54
N ILE A 163 1.55 6.63 4.54
CA ILE A 163 0.93 7.46 3.54
C ILE A 163 -0.56 7.10 3.44
N LEU A 164 -1.42 8.10 3.46
CA LEU A 164 -2.85 7.95 3.17
C LEU A 164 -3.16 8.56 1.80
N ARG A 165 -3.74 7.77 0.89
CA ARG A 165 -4.27 8.27 -0.38
C ARG A 165 -5.78 8.44 -0.25
N VAL A 166 -6.25 9.69 -0.28
CA VAL A 166 -7.62 10.05 0.11
C VAL A 166 -8.26 11.05 -0.85
N HIS A 167 -9.60 11.13 -0.82
CA HIS A 167 -10.37 12.21 -1.45
C HIS A 167 -10.52 13.41 -0.51
N ASP A 168 -10.67 13.15 0.79
CA ASP A 168 -11.00 14.15 1.83
C ASP A 168 -9.73 14.50 2.61
N VAL A 169 -8.88 15.35 2.03
CA VAL A 169 -7.52 15.65 2.54
C VAL A 169 -7.56 16.31 3.93
N GLY A 170 -8.50 17.24 4.15
CA GLY A 170 -8.63 17.94 5.44
C GLY A 170 -8.87 16.96 6.58
N GLN A 171 -9.85 16.08 6.44
CA GLN A 171 -10.24 15.09 7.44
C GLN A 171 -9.14 14.02 7.65
N ALA A 172 -8.45 13.65 6.59
CA ALA A 172 -7.31 12.74 6.69
C ALA A 172 -6.14 13.40 7.47
N ALA A 173 -5.88 14.68 7.26
CA ALA A 173 -4.87 15.43 8.01
C ALA A 173 -5.21 15.54 9.50
N GLU A 174 -6.49 15.65 9.85
CA GLU A 174 -6.96 15.60 11.24
C GLU A 174 -6.69 14.23 11.87
N CYS A 175 -6.96 13.11 11.16
CA CYS A 175 -6.61 11.77 11.61
C CYS A 175 -5.11 11.65 11.88
N VAL A 176 -4.26 12.16 10.98
CA VAL A 176 -2.79 12.14 11.15
C VAL A 176 -2.39 12.87 12.43
N LYS A 177 -2.88 14.09 12.67
CA LYS A 177 -2.57 14.87 13.87
C LYS A 177 -2.99 14.16 15.14
N ILE A 178 -4.21 13.59 15.18
CA ILE A 178 -4.73 12.85 16.34
C ILE A 178 -3.87 11.62 16.62
N VAL A 179 -3.56 10.82 15.61
CA VAL A 179 -2.75 9.60 15.80
C VAL A 179 -1.31 9.93 16.19
N GLN A 180 -0.73 11.01 15.66
CA GLN A 180 0.60 11.48 16.08
C GLN A 180 0.60 11.88 17.57
N ALA A 181 -0.43 12.60 18.04
CA ALA A 181 -0.58 12.95 19.44
C ALA A 181 -0.73 11.71 20.32
N LEU A 182 -1.55 10.72 19.92
CA LEU A 182 -1.68 9.45 20.65
C LEU A 182 -0.35 8.70 20.75
N LYS A 183 0.41 8.61 19.65
CA LYS A 183 1.70 7.92 19.62
C LYS A 183 2.76 8.63 20.47
N ALA A 184 2.76 9.95 20.50
CA ALA A 184 3.68 10.72 21.34
C ALA A 184 3.49 10.45 22.84
N HIS A 185 2.27 10.19 23.28
CA HIS A 185 1.94 9.92 24.68
C HIS A 185 1.90 8.42 25.04
N ALA A 186 1.96 7.53 24.07
CA ALA A 186 1.97 6.08 24.31
C ALA A 186 3.27 5.57 24.96
N GLY A 187 4.36 6.35 24.92
CA GLY A 187 5.63 6.06 25.57
C GLY A 187 5.76 6.58 27.01
N GLU A 188 4.85 7.43 27.45
CA GLU A 188 4.75 7.85 28.84
C GLU A 188 4.02 6.75 29.62
N ALA A 189 4.80 5.79 30.17
CA ALA A 189 4.25 4.81 31.10
C ALA A 189 3.51 5.57 32.21
N ALA A 190 2.24 5.23 32.43
CA ALA A 190 1.52 5.73 33.61
C ALA A 190 2.37 5.52 34.85
N PRO A 191 2.52 6.53 35.75
CA PRO A 191 3.23 6.35 36.98
C PRO A 191 2.61 5.16 37.72
N ALA A 192 3.45 4.24 38.20
CA ALA A 192 3.01 3.10 38.98
C ALA A 192 2.08 3.61 40.08
N ALA A 193 0.87 3.09 40.11
CA ALA A 193 -0.06 3.31 41.21
C ALA A 193 0.50 2.57 42.45
N ASN A 194 1.48 3.17 43.08
CA ASN A 194 1.91 2.83 44.42
C ASN A 194 1.58 4.02 45.31
N ASP A 195 0.86 3.68 46.35
CA ASP A 195 0.52 4.43 47.57
C ASP A 195 -0.96 4.79 47.69
N ILE A 196 -1.74 3.76 48.01
CA ILE A 196 -2.89 3.92 48.89
C ILE A 196 -2.47 3.29 50.21
N HIS A 197 -2.06 4.14 51.14
CA HIS A 197 -2.08 3.84 52.60
C HIS A 197 -3.35 4.39 53.21
#